data_696ce7e69807c5cf045cb52ac4e17124
#
_entry.id   696ce7e69807c5cf045cb52ac4e17124
#
_cell.length_a   1.000
_cell.length_b   1.000
_cell.length_c   1.000
_cell.angle_alpha   90.00
_cell.angle_beta   90.00
_cell.angle_gamma   90.00
#
_symmetry.space_group_name_H-M   'P 1'
#
loop_
_entity.id
_entity.type
_entity.pdbx_description
1 polymer ?
#
loop_
_entity_poly.entity_id
_entity_poly.type
_entity_poly.pdbx_seq_one_letter_code
_entity_poly.pdbx_strand_id
1 'polypeptide(L)'
;MKIGKNVFIAHSATIIGDVTIDDNVGIFFGAVLRGDQNSIHIGKRSNIQDNVVVHVDRENRTELGENVSVGHGAIVHGATVMDNALIGMGSILLSGSVIEEGAVIGAGAIVTSGKVIGKNCLAVGSPAKIVRCDESVGEQARKNGETYQALMKMHIDGKFTEYSH
;
A
#
# COMPACT_ATOMS: atom_id res chain seq x y z
N MET A 1 14.26 -8.51 -8.89
CA MET A 1 14.03 -7.92 -7.56
C MET A 1 15.08 -6.86 -7.27
N LYS A 2 14.67 -5.65 -6.85
CA LYS A 2 15.56 -4.57 -6.40
C LYS A 2 15.06 -4.05 -5.06
N ILE A 3 15.95 -3.84 -4.09
CA ILE A 3 15.59 -3.36 -2.74
C ILE A 3 16.49 -2.17 -2.41
N GLY A 4 15.87 -1.06 -2.03
CA GLY A 4 16.51 0.19 -1.65
C GLY A 4 17.20 0.14 -0.27
N LYS A 5 17.54 1.31 0.25
CA LYS A 5 18.20 1.46 1.56
C LYS A 5 17.17 1.62 2.68
N ASN A 6 17.54 1.24 3.90
CA ASN A 6 16.71 1.37 5.10
C ASN A 6 15.30 0.77 4.93
N VAL A 7 15.21 -0.37 4.27
CA VAL A 7 13.95 -1.10 4.08
C VAL A 7 13.76 -2.08 5.23
N PHE A 8 12.59 -2.06 5.84
CA PHE A 8 12.16 -3.09 6.78
C PHE A 8 11.36 -4.16 6.04
N ILE A 9 11.78 -5.41 6.13
CA ILE A 9 11.02 -6.56 5.63
C ILE A 9 10.89 -7.55 6.79
N ALA A 10 9.64 -7.73 7.25
CA ALA A 10 9.34 -8.69 8.30
C ALA A 10 9.69 -10.12 7.84
N HIS A 11 10.20 -10.95 8.76
CA HIS A 11 10.65 -12.32 8.43
C HIS A 11 9.56 -13.21 7.82
N SER A 12 8.29 -12.93 8.11
CA SER A 12 7.12 -13.65 7.57
C SER A 12 6.55 -13.05 6.28
N ALA A 13 7.13 -11.96 5.77
CA ALA A 13 6.73 -11.42 4.47
C ALA A 13 7.29 -12.26 3.32
N THR A 14 6.51 -12.36 2.23
CA THR A 14 6.89 -13.13 1.04
C THR A 14 6.97 -12.21 -0.17
N ILE A 15 8.11 -12.17 -0.85
CA ILE A 15 8.33 -11.33 -2.04
C ILE A 15 8.80 -12.22 -3.19
N ILE A 16 8.06 -12.22 -4.30
CA ILE A 16 8.30 -13.12 -5.45
C ILE A 16 8.28 -12.33 -6.76
N GLY A 17 9.20 -12.64 -7.67
CA GLY A 17 9.19 -12.18 -9.06
C GLY A 17 9.81 -10.79 -9.26
N ASP A 18 9.25 -10.01 -10.20
CA ASP A 18 9.74 -8.69 -10.56
C ASP A 18 9.18 -7.63 -9.60
N VAL A 19 9.87 -7.42 -8.49
CA VAL A 19 9.51 -6.47 -7.45
C VAL A 19 10.64 -5.47 -7.23
N THR A 20 10.32 -4.18 -7.30
CA THR A 20 11.21 -3.07 -6.94
C THR A 20 10.65 -2.37 -5.71
N ILE A 21 11.48 -2.24 -4.68
CA ILE A 21 11.16 -1.57 -3.41
C ILE A 21 12.17 -0.45 -3.23
N ASP A 22 11.69 0.77 -3.13
CA ASP A 22 12.52 1.96 -2.95
C ASP A 22 13.00 2.13 -1.50
N ASP A 23 13.71 3.24 -1.23
CA ASP A 23 14.27 3.54 0.08
C ASP A 23 13.20 3.80 1.15
N ASN A 24 13.50 3.41 2.39
CA ASN A 24 12.66 3.66 3.58
C ASN A 24 11.26 3.06 3.48
N VAL A 25 11.09 1.93 2.81
CA VAL A 25 9.83 1.20 2.72
C VAL A 25 9.73 0.18 3.85
N GLY A 26 8.52 0.03 4.42
CA GLY A 26 8.21 -1.00 5.41
C GLY A 26 7.29 -2.08 4.84
N ILE A 27 7.73 -3.34 4.87
CA ILE A 27 6.92 -4.52 4.52
C ILE A 27 6.71 -5.33 5.81
N PHE A 28 5.47 -5.35 6.29
CA PHE A 28 5.14 -5.91 7.60
C PHE A 28 4.76 -7.40 7.52
N PHE A 29 4.32 -7.96 8.63
CA PHE A 29 4.21 -9.39 8.85
C PHE A 29 3.11 -10.04 7.97
N GLY A 30 3.45 -11.17 7.36
CA GLY A 30 2.53 -11.91 6.50
C GLY A 30 2.16 -11.23 5.17
N ALA A 31 2.75 -10.08 4.85
CA ALA A 31 2.52 -9.43 3.57
C ALA A 31 3.07 -10.27 2.42
N VAL A 32 2.34 -10.31 1.29
CA VAL A 32 2.73 -11.05 0.09
C VAL A 32 2.79 -10.09 -1.11
N LEU A 33 3.96 -9.93 -1.71
CA LEU A 33 4.17 -9.17 -2.94
C LEU A 33 4.57 -10.16 -4.04
N ARG A 34 3.68 -10.41 -5.01
CA ARG A 34 3.91 -11.41 -6.05
C ARG A 34 3.84 -10.80 -7.46
N GLY A 35 5.03 -10.46 -8.00
CA GLY A 35 5.23 -9.92 -9.34
C GLY A 35 5.64 -11.01 -10.34
N ASP A 36 4.83 -12.05 -10.50
CA ASP A 36 5.13 -13.23 -11.32
C ASP A 36 4.60 -13.13 -12.76
N GLN A 37 3.64 -12.24 -13.01
CA GLN A 37 3.08 -12.01 -14.35
C GLN A 37 3.43 -10.62 -14.92
N ASN A 38 3.81 -9.68 -14.06
CA ASN A 38 4.17 -8.30 -14.39
C ASN A 38 4.97 -7.73 -13.20
N SER A 39 5.34 -6.45 -13.25
CA SER A 39 6.14 -5.79 -12.23
C SER A 39 5.30 -5.17 -11.10
N ILE A 40 5.89 -5.16 -9.90
CA ILE A 40 5.44 -4.39 -8.74
C ILE A 40 6.50 -3.35 -8.41
N HIS A 41 6.09 -2.10 -8.23
CA HIS A 41 6.94 -1.04 -7.72
C HIS A 41 6.34 -0.42 -6.45
N ILE A 42 7.14 -0.33 -5.41
CA ILE A 42 6.77 0.31 -4.13
C ILE A 42 7.66 1.53 -3.95
N GLY A 43 7.07 2.70 -4.07
CA GLY A 43 7.76 3.99 -3.94
C GLY A 43 8.20 4.30 -2.53
N LYS A 44 9.13 5.24 -2.40
CA LYS A 44 9.81 5.61 -1.16
C LYS A 44 8.84 5.90 -0.02
N ARG A 45 9.26 5.53 1.20
CA ARG A 45 8.53 5.83 2.45
C ARG A 45 7.14 5.19 2.54
N SER A 46 6.78 4.31 1.61
CA SER A 46 5.51 3.59 1.64
C SER A 46 5.55 2.43 2.65
N ASN A 47 4.37 1.98 3.08
CA ASN A 47 4.26 0.86 3.98
C ASN A 47 3.18 -0.12 3.51
N ILE A 48 3.52 -1.40 3.57
CA ILE A 48 2.66 -2.53 3.26
C ILE A 48 2.44 -3.26 4.57
N GLN A 49 1.24 -3.12 5.14
CA GLN A 49 0.94 -3.59 6.49
C GLN A 49 0.67 -5.09 6.54
N ASP A 50 0.35 -5.60 7.75
CA ASP A 50 0.24 -7.03 7.97
C ASP A 50 -0.82 -7.68 7.08
N ASN A 51 -0.48 -8.86 6.53
CA ASN A 51 -1.35 -9.68 5.68
C ASN A 51 -1.88 -8.99 4.40
N VAL A 52 -1.25 -7.92 3.96
CA VAL A 52 -1.57 -7.28 2.67
C VAL A 52 -1.12 -8.19 1.53
N VAL A 53 -1.94 -8.25 0.46
CA VAL A 53 -1.58 -8.92 -0.78
C VAL A 53 -1.42 -7.88 -1.89
N VAL A 54 -0.23 -7.84 -2.50
CA VAL A 54 0.05 -7.04 -3.70
C VAL A 54 0.32 -7.99 -4.85
N HIS A 55 -0.48 -7.90 -5.90
CA HIS A 55 -0.36 -8.76 -7.07
C HIS A 55 -0.55 -7.97 -8.36
N VAL A 56 -0.36 -8.63 -9.46
CA VAL A 56 -0.41 -8.09 -10.83
C VAL A 56 -1.13 -9.07 -11.74
N ASP A 57 -1.62 -8.59 -12.87
CA ASP A 57 -1.96 -9.43 -14.00
C ASP A 57 -1.09 -9.08 -15.23
N ARG A 58 -1.28 -9.78 -16.34
CA ARG A 58 -0.43 -9.63 -17.54
C ARG A 58 -0.53 -8.22 -18.15
N GLU A 59 -1.63 -7.54 -17.99
CA GLU A 59 -1.92 -6.23 -18.60
C GLU A 59 -1.66 -5.08 -17.65
N ASN A 60 -1.81 -5.34 -16.32
CA ASN A 60 -1.76 -4.32 -15.30
C ASN A 60 -0.66 -4.62 -14.28
N ARG A 61 0.40 -3.83 -14.30
CA ARG A 61 1.38 -3.79 -13.22
C ARG A 61 0.79 -3.12 -11.98
N THR A 62 1.42 -3.27 -10.84
CA THR A 62 1.07 -2.52 -9.62
C THR A 62 2.12 -1.48 -9.34
N GLU A 63 1.69 -0.23 -9.24
CA GLU A 63 2.53 0.93 -8.96
C GLU A 63 2.03 1.62 -7.70
N LEU A 64 2.85 1.70 -6.68
CA LEU A 64 2.62 2.54 -5.50
C LEU A 64 3.63 3.68 -5.49
N GLY A 65 3.14 4.90 -5.39
CA GLY A 65 3.93 6.11 -5.27
C GLY A 65 4.64 6.26 -3.93
N GLU A 66 5.07 7.47 -3.62
CA GLU A 66 5.77 7.77 -2.38
C GLU A 66 4.79 7.96 -1.20
N ASN A 67 5.22 7.55 0.00
CA ASN A 67 4.45 7.73 1.25
C ASN A 67 3.03 7.14 1.20
N VAL A 68 2.84 6.05 0.46
CA VAL A 68 1.56 5.31 0.38
C VAL A 68 1.45 4.38 1.58
N SER A 69 0.28 4.38 2.23
CA SER A 69 -0.03 3.41 3.28
C SER A 69 -1.05 2.38 2.77
N VAL A 70 -0.69 1.10 2.84
CA VAL A 70 -1.61 0.00 2.53
C VAL A 70 -1.96 -0.73 3.82
N GLY A 71 -3.20 -0.54 4.28
CA GLY A 71 -3.71 -1.03 5.56
C GLY A 71 -3.84 -2.54 5.63
N HIS A 72 -3.79 -3.07 6.85
CA HIS A 72 -3.81 -4.50 7.16
C HIS A 72 -4.86 -5.29 6.34
N GLY A 73 -4.45 -6.40 5.75
CA GLY A 73 -5.32 -7.29 5.00
C GLY A 73 -5.89 -6.73 3.70
N ALA A 74 -5.47 -5.56 3.23
CA ALA A 74 -5.91 -5.03 1.94
C ALA A 74 -5.34 -5.85 0.78
N ILE A 75 -6.03 -5.80 -0.36
CA ILE A 75 -5.59 -6.42 -1.62
C ILE A 75 -5.40 -5.33 -2.67
N VAL A 76 -4.20 -5.23 -3.22
CA VAL A 76 -3.88 -4.32 -4.31
C VAL A 76 -3.51 -5.16 -5.53
N HIS A 77 -4.38 -5.19 -6.52
CA HIS A 77 -4.24 -6.06 -7.69
C HIS A 77 -4.23 -5.24 -8.99
N GLY A 78 -3.06 -5.13 -9.63
CA GLY A 78 -2.90 -4.44 -10.91
C GLY A 78 -3.36 -2.98 -10.88
N ALA A 79 -3.15 -2.27 -9.78
CA ALA A 79 -3.64 -0.92 -9.54
C ALA A 79 -2.50 0.10 -9.47
N THR A 80 -2.81 1.35 -9.81
CA THR A 80 -1.93 2.50 -9.62
C THR A 80 -2.39 3.31 -8.41
N VAL A 81 -1.52 3.50 -7.44
CA VAL A 81 -1.76 4.30 -6.24
C VAL A 81 -0.72 5.42 -6.19
N MET A 82 -1.17 6.66 -6.28
CA MET A 82 -0.29 7.83 -6.29
C MET A 82 0.13 8.23 -4.88
N ASP A 83 1.02 9.23 -4.80
CA ASP A 83 1.68 9.66 -3.58
C ASP A 83 0.69 10.00 -2.44
N ASN A 84 1.13 9.77 -1.22
CA ASN A 84 0.39 10.11 0.00
C ASN A 84 -1.01 9.48 0.12
N ALA A 85 -1.36 8.48 -0.67
CA ALA A 85 -2.66 7.82 -0.58
C ALA A 85 -2.71 6.83 0.60
N LEU A 86 -3.92 6.63 1.14
CA LEU A 86 -4.20 5.66 2.19
C LEU A 86 -5.22 4.63 1.71
N ILE A 87 -4.80 3.39 1.64
CA ILE A 87 -5.64 2.24 1.32
C ILE A 87 -6.07 1.59 2.63
N GLY A 88 -7.35 1.69 2.95
CA GLY A 88 -7.91 1.24 4.23
C GLY A 88 -7.82 -0.27 4.43
N MET A 89 -7.85 -0.69 5.69
CA MET A 89 -7.77 -2.10 6.10
C MET A 89 -8.82 -2.96 5.39
N GLY A 90 -8.41 -4.12 4.87
CA GLY A 90 -9.30 -5.08 4.21
C GLY A 90 -9.97 -4.58 2.92
N SER A 91 -9.55 -3.43 2.37
CA SER A 91 -10.07 -2.95 1.09
C SER A 91 -9.48 -3.73 -0.08
N ILE A 92 -10.13 -3.65 -1.24
CA ILE A 92 -9.73 -4.34 -2.46
C ILE A 92 -9.66 -3.33 -3.61
N LEU A 93 -8.49 -3.24 -4.23
CA LEU A 93 -8.29 -2.49 -5.47
C LEU A 93 -8.15 -3.48 -6.63
N LEU A 94 -9.04 -3.38 -7.62
CA LEU A 94 -9.04 -4.24 -8.80
C LEU A 94 -8.23 -3.62 -9.95
N SER A 95 -7.84 -4.47 -10.90
CA SER A 95 -6.95 -4.14 -12.03
C SER A 95 -7.36 -2.89 -12.78
N GLY A 96 -6.36 -2.07 -13.10
CA GLY A 96 -6.54 -0.81 -13.82
C GLY A 96 -7.17 0.31 -12.99
N SER A 97 -7.50 0.09 -11.71
CA SER A 97 -7.96 1.18 -10.86
C SER A 97 -6.83 2.16 -10.55
N VAL A 98 -7.20 3.44 -10.40
CA VAL A 98 -6.26 4.52 -10.09
C VAL A 98 -6.73 5.25 -8.85
N ILE A 99 -5.85 5.34 -7.87
CA ILE A 99 -6.05 6.10 -6.64
C ILE A 99 -5.13 7.30 -6.70
N GLU A 100 -5.70 8.48 -6.86
CA GLU A 100 -4.91 9.70 -7.01
C GLU A 100 -4.31 10.18 -5.69
N GLU A 101 -3.39 11.16 -5.79
CA GLU A 101 -2.62 11.70 -4.67
C GLU A 101 -3.51 12.07 -3.47
N GLY A 102 -3.11 11.65 -2.28
CA GLY A 102 -3.80 11.96 -1.04
C GLY A 102 -5.20 11.35 -0.89
N ALA A 103 -5.65 10.52 -1.84
CA ALA A 103 -6.95 9.87 -1.72
C ALA A 103 -6.95 8.80 -0.61
N VAL A 104 -8.11 8.61 -0.01
CA VAL A 104 -8.35 7.62 1.05
C VAL A 104 -9.41 6.63 0.58
N ILE A 105 -9.04 5.36 0.61
CA ILE A 105 -9.99 4.25 0.45
C ILE A 105 -10.37 3.78 1.84
N GLY A 106 -11.67 3.83 2.15
CA GLY A 106 -12.17 3.39 3.46
C GLY A 106 -11.99 1.90 3.69
N ALA A 107 -11.91 1.49 4.96
CA ALA A 107 -11.76 0.08 5.30
C ALA A 107 -12.88 -0.79 4.68
N GLY A 108 -12.52 -1.95 4.15
CA GLY A 108 -13.42 -2.90 3.51
C GLY A 108 -14.04 -2.44 2.18
N ALA A 109 -13.63 -1.29 1.64
CA ALA A 109 -14.17 -0.82 0.36
C ALA A 109 -13.61 -1.60 -0.83
N ILE A 110 -14.41 -1.71 -1.91
CA ILE A 110 -13.98 -2.36 -3.17
C ILE A 110 -13.96 -1.33 -4.29
N VAL A 111 -12.76 -1.00 -4.77
CA VAL A 111 -12.56 -0.18 -5.96
C VAL A 111 -12.54 -1.08 -7.18
N THR A 112 -13.55 -0.94 -8.02
CA THR A 112 -13.72 -1.78 -9.22
C THR A 112 -12.70 -1.46 -10.31
N SER A 113 -12.49 -2.41 -11.23
CA SER A 113 -11.53 -2.28 -12.32
C SER A 113 -11.74 -0.99 -13.13
N GLY A 114 -10.64 -0.33 -13.47
CA GLY A 114 -10.63 0.91 -14.24
C GLY A 114 -11.21 2.15 -13.52
N LYS A 115 -11.65 2.01 -12.26
CA LYS A 115 -12.20 3.13 -11.50
C LYS A 115 -11.10 4.09 -11.05
N VAL A 116 -11.35 5.39 -11.21
CA VAL A 116 -10.48 6.45 -10.71
C VAL A 116 -11.11 7.06 -9.44
N ILE A 117 -10.32 7.14 -8.36
CA ILE A 117 -10.65 7.90 -7.16
C ILE A 117 -9.78 9.14 -7.15
N GLY A 118 -10.40 10.31 -7.24
CA GLY A 118 -9.73 11.59 -7.43
C GLY A 118 -8.90 12.05 -6.22
N LYS A 119 -8.02 13.02 -6.50
CA LYS A 119 -7.12 13.62 -5.50
C LYS A 119 -7.86 14.06 -4.25
N ASN A 120 -7.29 13.76 -3.06
CA ASN A 120 -7.83 14.11 -1.76
C ASN A 120 -9.31 13.69 -1.55
N CYS A 121 -9.76 12.63 -2.23
CA CYS A 121 -11.11 12.10 -2.09
C CYS A 121 -11.17 10.90 -1.14
N LEU A 122 -12.19 10.85 -0.31
CA LEU A 122 -12.57 9.67 0.47
C LEU A 122 -13.59 8.85 -0.29
N ALA A 123 -13.27 7.60 -0.56
CA ALA A 123 -14.18 6.64 -1.18
C ALA A 123 -14.45 5.45 -0.24
N VAL A 124 -15.73 5.05 -0.09
CA VAL A 124 -16.15 3.97 0.80
C VAL A 124 -17.18 3.07 0.13
N GLY A 125 -17.33 1.86 0.64
CA GLY A 125 -18.38 0.90 0.24
C GLY A 125 -17.95 -0.08 -0.83
N SER A 126 -18.89 -0.96 -1.22
CA SER A 126 -18.73 -2.00 -2.23
C SER A 126 -19.90 -1.97 -3.21
N PRO A 127 -19.75 -1.46 -4.44
CA PRO A 127 -18.55 -0.79 -4.98
C PRO A 127 -18.27 0.56 -4.29
N ALA A 128 -17.01 0.96 -4.26
CA ALA A 128 -16.58 2.20 -3.63
C ALA A 128 -17.16 3.43 -4.32
N LYS A 129 -17.70 4.36 -3.53
CA LYS A 129 -18.23 5.64 -3.97
C LYS A 129 -17.55 6.78 -3.23
N ILE A 130 -17.24 7.86 -3.93
CA ILE A 130 -16.69 9.07 -3.32
C ILE A 130 -17.75 9.70 -2.40
N VAL A 131 -17.36 9.95 -1.17
CA VAL A 131 -18.19 10.60 -0.13
C VAL A 131 -17.91 12.09 -0.05
N ARG A 132 -16.63 12.46 -0.09
CA ARG A 132 -16.16 13.84 -0.06
C ARG A 132 -14.75 13.95 -0.63
N CYS A 133 -14.38 15.16 -1.04
CA CYS A 133 -13.04 15.49 -1.48
C CYS A 133 -12.66 16.83 -0.86
N ASP A 134 -11.63 16.86 -0.05
CA ASP A 134 -11.07 18.05 0.56
C ASP A 134 -9.64 17.82 1.07
N GLU A 135 -8.93 18.89 1.39
CA GLU A 135 -7.52 18.81 1.81
C GLU A 135 -7.33 18.04 3.12
N SER A 136 -8.33 18.01 4.02
CA SER A 136 -8.21 17.29 5.29
C SER A 136 -8.12 15.77 5.09
N VAL A 137 -8.70 15.25 3.99
CA VAL A 137 -8.57 13.83 3.59
C VAL A 137 -7.12 13.52 3.25
N GLY A 138 -6.50 14.33 2.39
CA GLY A 138 -5.09 14.13 2.00
C GLY A 138 -4.13 14.32 3.19
N GLU A 139 -4.42 15.26 4.07
CA GLU A 139 -3.61 15.46 5.27
C GLU A 139 -3.68 14.24 6.22
N GLN A 140 -4.84 13.64 6.40
CA GLN A 140 -5.01 12.42 7.19
C GLN A 140 -4.22 11.25 6.58
N ALA A 141 -4.28 11.09 5.26
CA ALA A 141 -3.53 10.05 4.55
C ALA A 141 -2.03 10.22 4.74
N ARG A 142 -1.50 11.43 4.52
CA ARG A 142 -0.09 11.75 4.70
C ARG A 142 0.40 11.47 6.13
N LYS A 143 -0.35 11.89 7.15
CA LYS A 143 -0.01 11.64 8.56
C LYS A 143 0.05 10.15 8.89
N ASN A 144 -0.80 9.33 8.28
CA ASN A 144 -0.73 7.88 8.46
C ASN A 144 0.61 7.32 7.95
N GLY A 145 1.06 7.75 6.77
CA GLY A 145 2.37 7.36 6.24
C GLY A 145 3.52 7.74 7.17
N GLU A 146 3.52 8.94 7.72
CA GLU A 146 4.52 9.41 8.68
C GLU A 146 4.56 8.55 9.96
N THR A 147 3.38 8.15 10.46
CA THR A 147 3.27 7.25 11.63
C THR A 147 3.94 5.91 11.36
N TYR A 148 3.70 5.32 10.18
CA TYR A 148 4.32 4.04 9.81
C TYR A 148 5.81 4.15 9.53
N GLN A 149 6.31 5.31 9.11
CA GLN A 149 7.76 5.55 9.03
C GLN A 149 8.42 5.48 10.40
N ALA A 150 7.79 6.06 11.42
CA ALA A 150 8.29 5.98 12.79
C ALA A 150 8.25 4.53 13.33
N LEU A 151 7.15 3.81 13.10
CA LEU A 151 7.02 2.40 13.50
C LEU A 151 8.06 1.50 12.81
N MET A 152 8.24 1.66 11.51
CA MET A 152 9.25 0.94 10.74
C MET A 152 10.65 1.13 11.34
N LYS A 153 11.00 2.37 11.67
CA LYS A 153 12.29 2.66 12.30
C LYS A 153 12.43 1.95 13.65
N MET A 154 11.40 1.91 14.45
CA MET A 154 11.41 1.18 15.73
C MET A 154 11.64 -0.33 15.54
N HIS A 155 11.08 -0.94 14.49
CA HIS A 155 11.36 -2.34 14.13
C HIS A 155 12.82 -2.53 13.71
N ILE A 156 13.37 -1.67 12.85
CA ILE A 156 14.78 -1.71 12.43
C ILE A 156 15.71 -1.57 13.65
N ASP A 157 15.38 -0.68 14.60
CA ASP A 157 16.15 -0.42 15.79
C ASP A 157 15.99 -1.52 16.88
N GLY A 158 15.20 -2.58 16.63
CA GLY A 158 14.99 -3.70 17.55
C GLY A 158 14.25 -3.33 18.84
N LYS A 159 13.33 -2.35 18.77
CA LYS A 159 12.59 -1.87 19.96
C LYS A 159 11.48 -2.82 20.41
N PHE A 160 11.11 -3.79 19.59
CA PHE A 160 10.05 -4.74 19.89
C PHE A 160 10.63 -6.14 20.09
N THR A 161 10.14 -6.82 21.13
CA THR A 161 10.47 -8.24 21.38
C THR A 161 9.49 -9.12 20.61
N GLU A 162 10.01 -10.02 19.79
CA GLU A 162 9.20 -11.02 19.10
C GLU A 162 9.31 -12.36 19.81
N TYR A 163 8.17 -13.01 20.06
CA TYR A 163 8.14 -14.39 20.54
C TYR A 163 8.11 -15.33 19.33
N SER A 164 9.21 -16.05 19.10
CA SER A 164 9.24 -17.18 18.17
C SER A 164 9.01 -18.47 18.95
N HIS A 165 8.08 -19.30 18.52
CA HIS A 165 7.87 -20.66 19.05
C HIS A 165 8.80 -21.64 18.35
#